data_debdc32540775e251216c8d43e80b4b1
#
_entry.id   debdc32540775e251216c8d43e80b4b1
#
_cell.length_a   1.000
_cell.length_b   1.000
_cell.length_c   1.000
_cell.angle_alpha   90.00
_cell.angle_beta   90.00
_cell.angle_gamma   90.00
#
_symmetry.space_group_name_H-M   'P 1'
#
loop_
_entity.id
_entity.type
_entity.pdbx_description
1 polymer ?
#
loop_
_entity_poly.entity_id
_entity_poly.type
_entity_poly.pdbx_seq_one_letter_code
_entity_poly.pdbx_strand_id
1 'polypeptide(L)'
;TQLSGGQQQRVALARIMAYQPDVILLDEPFSALDGYLKDHMQEELIEMLEDYDGTVIMVSHSRDEIYRFSQRLLIIDRGEITNHGDTKEIFDHPVTKTAAMLTGCKNFSDVKVLDAHTLEATSWGITLHVACELSDEIHYIGYRAHQFEPIWGEREENCIAFRLSSKAELQFERNFYVKPETEAFHRDDILTWLVQRACWQTIEEKGLPDYLKLHERDMLFLK
;
A
#
# COMPACT_ATOMS: atom_id res chain seq x y z
N THR A 1 -20.85 32.58 -17.57
CA THR A 1 -19.54 32.11 -18.08
C THR A 1 -19.18 30.83 -17.34
N GLN A 2 -19.11 29.78 -18.09
CA GLN A 2 -18.92 28.47 -17.51
C GLN A 2 -17.43 28.18 -17.55
N LEU A 3 -16.79 28.25 -16.38
CA LEU A 3 -15.43 27.77 -16.18
C LEU A 3 -15.44 26.25 -16.19
N SER A 4 -14.43 25.63 -16.78
CA SER A 4 -14.20 24.17 -16.61
C SER A 4 -13.92 23.86 -15.14
N GLY A 5 -14.09 22.58 -14.73
CA GLY A 5 -13.83 22.16 -13.35
C GLY A 5 -12.43 22.55 -12.86
N GLY A 6 -11.40 22.34 -13.69
CA GLY A 6 -10.02 22.74 -13.36
C GLY A 6 -9.85 24.27 -13.26
N GLN A 7 -10.53 25.06 -14.10
CA GLN A 7 -10.50 26.53 -13.98
C GLN A 7 -11.19 27.02 -12.70
N GLN A 8 -12.29 26.39 -12.31
CA GLN A 8 -12.97 26.72 -11.04
C GLN A 8 -12.06 26.43 -9.85
N GLN A 9 -11.33 25.34 -9.90
CA GLN A 9 -10.42 24.93 -8.83
C GLN A 9 -9.21 25.87 -8.73
N ARG A 10 -8.60 26.28 -9.86
CA ARG A 10 -7.54 27.28 -9.87
C ARG A 10 -8.01 28.62 -9.28
N VAL A 11 -9.20 29.05 -9.63
CA VAL A 11 -9.78 30.28 -9.06
C VAL A 11 -10.01 30.14 -7.55
N ALA A 12 -10.45 28.97 -7.09
CA ALA A 12 -10.61 28.70 -5.66
C ALA A 12 -9.28 28.74 -4.91
N LEU A 13 -8.24 28.10 -5.44
CA LEU A 13 -6.88 28.11 -4.86
C LEU A 13 -6.29 29.53 -4.87
N ALA A 14 -6.38 30.25 -5.98
CA ALA A 14 -5.90 31.62 -6.06
C ALA A 14 -6.61 32.56 -5.04
N ARG A 15 -7.90 32.34 -4.81
CA ARG A 15 -8.65 33.05 -3.77
C ARG A 15 -8.12 32.75 -2.38
N ILE A 16 -7.87 31.49 -2.06
CA ILE A 16 -7.34 31.07 -0.74
C ILE A 16 -5.99 31.73 -0.52
N MET A 17 -5.08 31.66 -1.49
CA MET A 17 -3.74 32.25 -1.37
C MET A 17 -3.77 33.78 -1.23
N ALA A 18 -4.72 34.46 -1.90
CA ALA A 18 -4.87 35.91 -1.78
C ALA A 18 -5.30 36.38 -0.38
N TYR A 19 -5.97 35.54 0.40
CA TYR A 19 -6.35 35.82 1.78
C TYR A 19 -5.22 35.59 2.79
N GLN A 20 -4.19 34.82 2.43
CA GLN A 20 -3.08 34.41 3.32
C GLN A 20 -3.58 33.90 4.68
N PRO A 21 -4.46 32.88 4.72
CA PRO A 21 -4.99 32.35 5.97
C PRO A 21 -3.88 31.63 6.77
N ASP A 22 -4.05 31.50 8.09
CA ASP A 22 -3.13 30.69 8.91
C ASP A 22 -3.28 29.19 8.67
N VAL A 23 -4.46 28.73 8.19
CA VAL A 23 -4.79 27.32 7.94
C VAL A 23 -5.55 27.17 6.63
N ILE A 24 -5.10 26.26 5.79
CA ILE A 24 -5.79 25.84 4.55
C ILE A 24 -6.37 24.44 4.76
N LEU A 25 -7.66 24.27 4.46
CA LEU A 25 -8.35 23.00 4.46
C LEU A 25 -8.65 22.57 3.03
N LEU A 26 -8.17 21.41 2.62
CA LEU A 26 -8.38 20.83 1.30
C LEU A 26 -9.12 19.48 1.47
N ASP A 27 -10.34 19.42 0.98
CA ASP A 27 -11.14 18.20 1.01
C ASP A 27 -11.23 17.62 -0.41
N GLU A 28 -10.57 16.46 -0.61
CA GLU A 28 -10.50 15.74 -1.89
C GLU A 28 -10.18 16.64 -3.08
N PRO A 29 -9.10 17.48 -3.04
CA PRO A 29 -8.90 18.58 -3.98
C PRO A 29 -8.71 18.14 -5.43
N PHE A 30 -8.43 16.88 -5.71
CA PHE A 30 -8.18 16.38 -7.06
C PHE A 30 -9.18 15.32 -7.54
N SER A 31 -10.19 15.00 -6.75
CA SER A 31 -11.12 13.89 -7.02
C SER A 31 -11.97 14.05 -8.28
N ALA A 32 -12.26 15.30 -8.68
CA ALA A 32 -13.09 15.62 -9.85
C ALA A 32 -12.28 15.81 -11.15
N LEU A 33 -10.96 15.56 -11.14
CA LEU A 33 -10.08 15.82 -12.27
C LEU A 33 -9.70 14.51 -12.99
N ASP A 34 -9.57 14.59 -14.31
CA ASP A 34 -8.97 13.53 -15.11
C ASP A 34 -7.43 13.45 -14.90
N GLY A 35 -6.82 12.34 -15.28
CA GLY A 35 -5.42 12.03 -14.96
C GLY A 35 -4.43 13.15 -15.32
N TYR A 36 -4.47 13.64 -16.56
CA TYR A 36 -3.54 14.69 -17.03
C TYR A 36 -3.72 16.01 -16.29
N LEU A 37 -4.98 16.43 -16.12
CA LEU A 37 -5.31 17.67 -15.43
C LEU A 37 -4.97 17.55 -13.93
N LYS A 38 -5.17 16.39 -13.36
CA LYS A 38 -4.81 16.07 -11.98
C LYS A 38 -3.32 16.27 -11.71
N ASP A 39 -2.45 15.68 -12.55
CA ASP A 39 -1.00 15.79 -12.39
C ASP A 39 -0.54 17.25 -12.46
N HIS A 40 -1.05 18.01 -13.43
CA HIS A 40 -0.72 19.42 -13.57
C HIS A 40 -1.19 20.28 -12.38
N MET A 41 -2.43 20.03 -11.90
CA MET A 41 -2.95 20.73 -10.73
C MET A 41 -2.20 20.38 -9.43
N GLN A 42 -1.68 19.16 -9.32
CA GLN A 42 -0.83 18.77 -8.20
C GLN A 42 0.49 19.53 -8.21
N GLU A 43 1.11 19.71 -9.37
CA GLU A 43 2.33 20.51 -9.51
C GLU A 43 2.07 21.98 -9.16
N GLU A 44 1.03 22.58 -9.71
CA GLU A 44 0.63 23.95 -9.38
C GLU A 44 0.38 24.14 -7.87
N LEU A 45 -0.27 23.15 -7.22
CA LEU A 45 -0.51 23.24 -5.77
C LEU A 45 0.78 23.16 -4.97
N ILE A 46 1.73 22.30 -5.35
CA ILE A 46 3.03 22.21 -4.68
C ILE A 46 3.76 23.55 -4.78
N GLU A 47 3.86 24.12 -5.99
CA GLU A 47 4.50 25.43 -6.21
C GLU A 47 3.84 26.53 -5.36
N MET A 48 2.52 26.54 -5.27
CA MET A 48 1.78 27.50 -4.45
C MET A 48 2.05 27.36 -2.96
N LEU A 49 2.31 26.13 -2.49
CA LEU A 49 2.52 25.84 -1.07
C LEU A 49 4.00 25.96 -0.64
N GLU A 50 4.96 26.06 -1.58
CA GLU A 50 6.37 26.20 -1.26
C GLU A 50 6.66 27.46 -0.42
N ASP A 51 6.00 28.57 -0.72
CA ASP A 51 6.15 29.84 -0.03
C ASP A 51 5.08 30.10 1.06
N TYR A 52 4.30 29.05 1.40
CA TYR A 52 3.22 29.18 2.38
C TYR A 52 3.65 28.70 3.77
N ASP A 53 3.75 29.63 4.73
CA ASP A 53 4.22 29.35 6.10
C ASP A 53 3.11 28.81 7.03
N GLY A 54 1.86 28.73 6.56
CA GLY A 54 0.73 28.26 7.35
C GLY A 54 0.59 26.74 7.42
N THR A 55 -0.46 26.27 8.10
CA THR A 55 -0.78 24.86 8.19
C THR A 55 -1.72 24.44 7.06
N VAL A 56 -1.40 23.34 6.38
CA VAL A 56 -2.30 22.72 5.38
C VAL A 56 -2.81 21.40 5.91
N ILE A 57 -4.12 21.22 5.92
CA ILE A 57 -4.78 19.96 6.25
C ILE A 57 -5.49 19.49 4.98
N MET A 58 -5.11 18.31 4.49
CA MET A 58 -5.68 17.70 3.31
C MET A 58 -6.37 16.38 3.66
N VAL A 59 -7.59 16.20 3.18
CA VAL A 59 -8.28 14.92 3.19
C VAL A 59 -8.19 14.32 1.80
N SER A 60 -7.73 13.09 1.69
CA SER A 60 -7.69 12.34 0.44
C SER A 60 -7.77 10.83 0.70
N HIS A 61 -8.33 10.10 -0.26
CA HIS A 61 -8.29 8.64 -0.32
C HIS A 61 -7.20 8.12 -1.29
N SER A 62 -6.50 9.02 -1.96
CA SER A 62 -5.41 8.69 -2.88
C SER A 62 -4.08 8.56 -2.12
N ARG A 63 -3.52 7.34 -2.12
CA ARG A 63 -2.23 7.06 -1.48
C ARG A 63 -1.09 7.92 -2.03
N ASP A 64 -1.08 8.10 -3.34
CA ASP A 64 -0.03 8.86 -4.04
C ASP A 64 -0.09 10.34 -3.66
N GLU A 65 -1.30 10.90 -3.52
CA GLU A 65 -1.49 12.27 -3.02
C GLU A 65 -1.01 12.42 -1.58
N ILE A 66 -1.45 11.52 -0.70
CA ILE A 66 -1.04 11.53 0.71
C ILE A 66 0.49 11.44 0.82
N TYR A 67 1.12 10.51 0.11
CA TYR A 67 2.56 10.31 0.14
C TYR A 67 3.35 11.53 -0.41
N ARG A 68 2.79 12.19 -1.43
CA ARG A 68 3.41 13.34 -2.10
C ARG A 68 3.28 14.64 -1.31
N PHE A 69 2.11 14.90 -0.72
CA PHE A 69 1.79 16.21 -0.13
C PHE A 69 1.94 16.28 1.38
N SER A 70 1.83 15.17 2.11
CA SER A 70 1.79 15.22 3.56
C SER A 70 3.12 14.82 4.21
N GLN A 71 3.54 15.61 5.19
CA GLN A 71 4.64 15.27 6.09
C GLN A 71 4.13 14.41 7.26
N ARG A 72 2.90 14.69 7.70
CA ARG A 72 2.25 13.96 8.79
C ARG A 72 0.92 13.40 8.32
N LEU A 73 0.64 12.17 8.74
CA LEU A 73 -0.56 11.43 8.39
C LEU A 73 -1.38 11.13 9.65
N LEU A 74 -2.70 11.30 9.51
CA LEU A 74 -3.70 10.80 10.45
C LEU A 74 -4.59 9.81 9.69
N ILE A 75 -4.71 8.60 10.22
CA ILE A 75 -5.61 7.58 9.68
C ILE A 75 -6.85 7.53 10.57
N ILE A 76 -8.01 7.74 9.95
CA ILE A 76 -9.30 7.71 10.62
C ILE A 76 -10.06 6.46 10.16
N ASP A 77 -10.49 5.63 11.10
CA ASP A 77 -11.37 4.48 10.86
C ASP A 77 -12.54 4.57 11.83
N ARG A 78 -13.77 4.44 11.33
CA ARG A 78 -15.03 4.48 12.09
C ARG A 78 -15.17 5.70 13.01
N GLY A 79 -14.59 6.84 12.60
CA GLY A 79 -14.65 8.10 13.36
C GLY A 79 -13.59 8.24 14.45
N GLU A 80 -12.66 7.30 14.57
CA GLU A 80 -11.55 7.34 15.53
C GLU A 80 -10.21 7.43 14.81
N ILE A 81 -9.24 8.13 15.42
CA ILE A 81 -7.87 8.16 14.92
C ILE A 81 -7.19 6.85 15.32
N THR A 82 -6.93 5.99 14.33
CA THR A 82 -6.31 4.67 14.54
C THR A 82 -4.81 4.69 14.40
N ASN A 83 -4.26 5.68 13.66
CA ASN A 83 -2.81 5.88 13.53
C ASN A 83 -2.51 7.34 13.21
N HIS A 84 -1.38 7.84 13.68
CA HIS A 84 -0.85 9.16 13.34
C HIS A 84 0.66 9.19 13.47
N GLY A 85 1.33 10.00 12.63
CA GLY A 85 2.78 10.12 12.68
C GLY A 85 3.36 10.71 11.41
N ASP A 86 4.65 10.47 11.19
CA ASP A 86 5.31 10.77 9.93
C ASP A 86 4.71 9.92 8.80
N THR A 87 4.45 10.55 7.66
CA THR A 87 3.79 9.88 6.54
C THR A 87 4.60 8.71 6.02
N LYS A 88 5.89 8.91 5.80
CA LYS A 88 6.76 7.87 5.23
C LYS A 88 6.93 6.71 6.19
N GLU A 89 7.07 7.00 7.48
CA GLU A 89 7.16 5.97 8.52
C GLU A 89 5.88 5.12 8.58
N ILE A 90 4.69 5.74 8.51
CA ILE A 90 3.43 4.99 8.48
C ILE A 90 3.28 4.17 7.19
N PHE A 91 3.78 4.67 6.05
CA PHE A 91 3.77 3.92 4.80
C PHE A 91 4.73 2.73 4.85
N ASP A 92 5.91 2.89 5.41
CA ASP A 92 6.93 1.85 5.45
C ASP A 92 6.66 0.83 6.57
N HIS A 93 6.24 1.32 7.75
CA HIS A 93 6.05 0.52 8.97
C HIS A 93 4.66 0.75 9.60
N PRO A 94 3.57 0.39 8.94
CA PRO A 94 2.23 0.50 9.50
C PRO A 94 2.08 -0.43 10.71
N VAL A 95 1.45 0.06 11.78
CA VAL A 95 1.27 -0.70 13.02
C VAL A 95 -0.04 -1.50 13.04
N THR A 96 -1.06 -1.02 12.32
CA THR A 96 -2.38 -1.65 12.29
C THR A 96 -2.71 -2.20 10.90
N LYS A 97 -3.59 -3.22 10.85
CA LYS A 97 -4.09 -3.76 9.58
C LYS A 97 -4.74 -2.69 8.71
N THR A 98 -5.53 -1.79 9.31
CA THR A 98 -6.15 -0.66 8.60
C THR A 98 -5.10 0.25 7.98
N ALA A 99 -4.06 0.63 8.72
CA ALA A 99 -2.97 1.45 8.19
C ALA A 99 -2.25 0.75 7.03
N ALA A 100 -1.93 -0.54 7.16
CA ALA A 100 -1.31 -1.33 6.11
C ALA A 100 -2.19 -1.41 4.85
N MET A 101 -3.50 -1.61 4.98
CA MET A 101 -4.45 -1.60 3.86
C MET A 101 -4.46 -0.25 3.14
N LEU A 102 -4.59 0.83 3.89
CA LEU A 102 -4.65 2.19 3.34
C LEU A 102 -3.32 2.61 2.69
N THR A 103 -2.19 2.11 3.18
CA THR A 103 -0.87 2.33 2.57
C THR A 103 -0.51 1.34 1.47
N GLY A 104 -1.44 0.43 1.08
CA GLY A 104 -1.35 -0.38 -0.14
C GLY A 104 -0.92 -1.82 0.04
N CYS A 105 -0.84 -2.33 1.26
CA CYS A 105 -0.72 -3.76 1.47
C CYS A 105 -2.01 -4.46 1.02
N LYS A 106 -1.87 -5.56 0.26
CA LYS A 106 -3.01 -6.32 -0.28
C LYS A 106 -3.12 -7.72 0.30
N ASN A 107 -2.01 -8.26 0.80
CA ASN A 107 -1.97 -9.63 1.31
C ASN A 107 -1.91 -9.60 2.84
N PHE A 108 -2.84 -10.28 3.48
CA PHE A 108 -2.92 -10.38 4.93
C PHE A 108 -3.23 -11.82 5.34
N SER A 109 -2.70 -12.23 6.48
CA SER A 109 -3.07 -13.47 7.15
C SER A 109 -3.26 -13.20 8.64
N ASP A 110 -4.17 -13.91 9.25
CA ASP A 110 -4.19 -14.05 10.70
C ASP A 110 -2.93 -14.78 11.14
N VAL A 111 -2.46 -14.46 12.34
CA VAL A 111 -1.19 -14.97 12.88
C VAL A 111 -1.43 -15.72 14.19
N LYS A 112 -0.73 -16.84 14.32
CA LYS A 112 -0.52 -17.51 15.60
C LYS A 112 0.98 -17.53 15.88
N VAL A 113 1.39 -16.77 16.90
CA VAL A 113 2.79 -16.80 17.37
C VAL A 113 3.04 -18.17 18.03
N LEU A 114 4.05 -18.90 17.57
CA LEU A 114 4.42 -20.21 18.07
C LEU A 114 5.55 -20.13 19.09
N ASP A 115 6.52 -19.27 18.84
CA ASP A 115 7.63 -18.93 19.74
C ASP A 115 8.18 -17.53 19.41
N ALA A 116 9.27 -17.12 20.06
CA ALA A 116 9.87 -15.79 19.92
C ALA A 116 10.29 -15.45 18.46
N HIS A 117 10.50 -16.43 17.60
CA HIS A 117 11.02 -16.26 16.25
C HIS A 117 10.23 -17.01 15.18
N THR A 118 9.11 -17.62 15.56
CA THR A 118 8.31 -18.45 14.66
C THR A 118 6.83 -18.09 14.78
N LEU A 119 6.19 -17.88 13.66
CA LEU A 119 4.75 -17.67 13.58
C LEU A 119 4.11 -18.52 12.48
N GLU A 120 2.87 -18.86 12.66
CA GLU A 120 2.01 -19.48 11.65
C GLU A 120 1.12 -18.39 11.04
N ALA A 121 1.25 -18.16 9.72
CA ALA A 121 0.34 -17.37 8.93
C ALA A 121 -0.83 -18.29 8.51
N THR A 122 -1.89 -18.29 9.33
CA THR A 122 -2.93 -19.32 9.29
C THR A 122 -3.74 -19.29 8.00
N SER A 123 -4.04 -18.08 7.47
CA SER A 123 -4.75 -17.94 6.20
C SER A 123 -3.90 -18.38 5.00
N TRP A 124 -2.59 -18.29 5.09
CA TRP A 124 -1.67 -18.74 4.03
C TRP A 124 -1.22 -20.20 4.22
N GLY A 125 -1.46 -20.76 5.41
CA GLY A 125 -1.09 -22.14 5.76
C GLY A 125 0.40 -22.39 5.75
N ILE A 126 1.21 -21.42 6.16
CA ILE A 126 2.66 -21.51 6.22
C ILE A 126 3.19 -21.08 7.57
N THR A 127 4.31 -21.69 7.95
CA THR A 127 5.12 -21.26 9.08
C THR A 127 6.21 -20.32 8.55
N LEU A 128 6.40 -19.21 9.22
CA LEU A 128 7.40 -18.20 8.91
C LEU A 128 8.40 -18.10 10.06
N HIS A 129 9.68 -18.02 9.71
CA HIS A 129 10.78 -17.85 10.63
C HIS A 129 11.37 -16.45 10.48
N VAL A 130 11.61 -15.77 11.61
CA VAL A 130 12.10 -14.40 11.65
C VAL A 130 13.22 -14.25 12.67
N ALA A 131 14.14 -13.34 12.42
CA ALA A 131 15.25 -13.07 13.33
C ALA A 131 14.84 -12.12 14.46
N CYS A 132 13.83 -11.25 14.21
CA CYS A 132 13.30 -10.33 15.23
C CYS A 132 12.48 -11.10 16.27
N GLU A 133 12.42 -10.57 17.48
CA GLU A 133 11.57 -11.12 18.55
C GLU A 133 10.11 -10.71 18.31
N LEU A 134 9.23 -11.71 18.24
CA LEU A 134 7.81 -11.54 18.00
C LEU A 134 7.09 -11.19 19.32
N SER A 135 6.19 -10.19 19.25
CA SER A 135 5.32 -9.81 20.36
C SER A 135 4.00 -10.58 20.28
N ASP A 136 3.43 -10.90 21.44
CA ASP A 136 2.08 -11.50 21.57
C ASP A 136 0.95 -10.57 21.09
N GLU A 137 1.24 -9.29 20.86
CA GLU A 137 0.26 -8.32 20.34
C GLU A 137 0.09 -8.40 18.81
N ILE A 138 0.86 -9.23 18.12
CA ILE A 138 0.77 -9.41 16.68
C ILE A 138 -0.42 -10.33 16.38
N HIS A 139 -1.40 -9.80 15.68
CA HIS A 139 -2.59 -10.53 15.25
C HIS A 139 -2.63 -10.81 13.76
N TYR A 140 -1.94 -10.00 12.97
CA TYR A 140 -1.90 -10.14 11.52
C TYR A 140 -0.47 -10.02 11.00
N ILE A 141 -0.22 -10.70 9.88
CA ILE A 141 0.92 -10.43 9.03
C ILE A 141 0.42 -9.86 7.71
N GLY A 142 1.07 -8.78 7.25
CA GLY A 142 0.86 -8.22 5.92
C GLY A 142 2.09 -8.41 5.04
N TYR A 143 1.86 -8.55 3.72
CA TYR A 143 2.96 -8.57 2.75
C TYR A 143 2.56 -7.84 1.46
N ARG A 144 3.40 -6.93 0.99
CA ARG A 144 3.08 -6.12 -0.18
C ARG A 144 3.22 -6.93 -1.46
N ALA A 145 2.27 -6.77 -2.36
CA ALA A 145 2.17 -7.57 -3.58
C ALA A 145 3.41 -7.54 -4.49
N HIS A 146 4.16 -6.45 -4.47
CA HIS A 146 5.36 -6.27 -5.30
C HIS A 146 6.66 -6.75 -4.66
N GLN A 147 6.61 -7.16 -3.39
CA GLN A 147 7.79 -7.57 -2.62
C GLN A 147 8.06 -9.08 -2.68
N PHE A 148 7.13 -9.87 -3.20
CA PHE A 148 7.38 -11.30 -3.39
C PHE A 148 8.54 -11.55 -4.35
N GLU A 149 9.50 -12.35 -3.92
CA GLU A 149 10.56 -12.86 -4.78
C GLU A 149 10.16 -14.19 -5.41
N PRO A 150 10.14 -14.28 -6.76
CA PRO A 150 9.84 -15.54 -7.43
C PRO A 150 11.03 -16.50 -7.37
N ILE A 151 10.81 -17.74 -6.92
CA ILE A 151 11.83 -18.80 -6.81
C ILE A 151 11.47 -19.93 -7.76
N TRP A 152 12.45 -20.34 -8.58
CA TRP A 152 12.40 -21.53 -9.44
C TRP A 152 13.33 -22.61 -8.91
N GLY A 153 12.83 -23.83 -8.76
CA GLY A 153 13.59 -24.97 -8.30
C GLY A 153 13.35 -25.31 -6.83
N GLU A 154 14.41 -25.42 -6.01
CA GLU A 154 14.30 -25.89 -4.64
C GLU A 154 13.60 -24.86 -3.73
N ARG A 155 12.78 -25.40 -2.81
CA ARG A 155 12.09 -24.59 -1.81
C ARG A 155 13.08 -24.02 -0.81
N GLU A 156 13.00 -22.72 -0.61
CA GLU A 156 13.73 -22.00 0.44
C GLU A 156 12.84 -21.75 1.67
N GLU A 157 13.45 -21.19 2.72
CA GLU A 157 12.71 -20.74 3.90
C GLU A 157 11.77 -19.58 3.57
N ASN A 158 10.64 -19.50 4.28
CA ASN A 158 9.61 -18.48 4.10
C ASN A 158 9.05 -18.42 2.67
N CYS A 159 8.89 -19.59 2.03
CA CYS A 159 8.36 -19.73 0.69
C CYS A 159 6.94 -20.29 0.67
N ILE A 160 6.08 -19.71 -0.15
CA ILE A 160 4.71 -20.16 -0.42
C ILE A 160 4.69 -20.92 -1.74
N ALA A 161 4.31 -22.21 -1.73
CA ALA A 161 3.87 -22.92 -2.92
C ALA A 161 2.47 -22.45 -3.29
N PHE A 162 2.18 -22.30 -4.57
CA PHE A 162 0.91 -21.71 -5.00
C PHE A 162 0.39 -22.27 -6.32
N ARG A 163 -0.91 -22.07 -6.55
CA ARG A 163 -1.57 -22.25 -7.86
C ARG A 163 -2.04 -20.92 -8.39
N LEU A 164 -1.86 -20.69 -9.69
CA LEU A 164 -2.44 -19.53 -10.35
C LEU A 164 -3.96 -19.67 -10.40
N SER A 165 -4.67 -18.66 -9.89
CA SER A 165 -6.13 -18.55 -9.98
C SER A 165 -6.54 -17.74 -11.20
N SER A 166 -5.96 -16.55 -11.35
CA SER A 166 -6.20 -15.66 -12.49
C SER A 166 -5.05 -14.67 -12.62
N LYS A 167 -5.03 -13.95 -13.74
CA LYS A 167 -4.07 -12.85 -13.97
C LYS A 167 -4.79 -11.65 -14.58
N ALA A 168 -4.30 -10.45 -14.26
CA ALA A 168 -4.68 -9.21 -14.91
C ALA A 168 -3.42 -8.53 -15.43
N GLU A 169 -3.44 -8.12 -16.69
CA GLU A 169 -2.34 -7.39 -17.30
C GLU A 169 -2.71 -5.93 -17.44
N LEU A 170 -1.89 -5.07 -16.84
CA LEU A 170 -1.98 -3.63 -16.93
C LEU A 170 -0.81 -3.08 -17.75
N GLN A 171 -0.82 -1.79 -18.03
CA GLN A 171 0.18 -1.19 -18.93
C GLN A 171 1.64 -1.39 -18.47
N PHE A 172 1.89 -1.34 -17.16
CA PHE A 172 3.23 -1.38 -16.57
C PHE A 172 3.43 -2.51 -15.57
N GLU A 173 2.39 -3.25 -15.22
CA GLU A 173 2.42 -4.32 -14.24
C GLU A 173 1.50 -5.48 -14.63
N ARG A 174 1.81 -6.69 -14.14
CA ARG A 174 0.94 -7.86 -14.17
C ARG A 174 0.59 -8.24 -12.75
N ASN A 175 -0.70 -8.38 -12.47
CA ASN A 175 -1.19 -8.90 -11.21
C ASN A 175 -1.53 -10.38 -11.37
N PHE A 176 -0.82 -11.23 -10.65
CA PHE A 176 -1.13 -12.65 -10.52
C PHE A 176 -1.92 -12.85 -9.24
N TYR A 177 -3.09 -13.44 -9.36
CA TYR A 177 -3.92 -13.84 -8.24
C TYR A 177 -3.69 -15.30 -7.99
N VAL A 178 -3.05 -15.61 -6.87
CA VAL A 178 -2.57 -16.95 -6.56
C VAL A 178 -3.19 -17.49 -5.29
N LYS A 179 -3.34 -18.81 -5.24
CA LYS A 179 -3.86 -19.53 -4.09
C LYS A 179 -2.72 -20.35 -3.49
N PRO A 180 -2.42 -20.21 -2.18
CA PRO A 180 -1.46 -21.08 -1.52
C PRO A 180 -1.83 -22.56 -1.67
N GLU A 181 -0.84 -23.41 -1.89
CA GLU A 181 -0.99 -24.88 -1.88
C GLU A 181 -0.83 -25.40 -0.47
N THR A 182 -1.91 -25.36 0.31
CA THR A 182 -1.93 -25.84 1.69
C THR A 182 -3.27 -26.49 2.01
N GLU A 183 -3.26 -27.49 2.92
CA GLU A 183 -4.48 -28.15 3.39
C GLU A 183 -5.38 -27.22 4.23
N ALA A 184 -4.80 -26.20 4.86
CA ALA A 184 -5.50 -25.23 5.71
C ALA A 184 -6.19 -24.10 4.92
N PHE A 185 -6.13 -24.13 3.60
CA PHE A 185 -6.59 -23.04 2.74
C PHE A 185 -8.13 -22.90 2.77
N HIS A 186 -8.60 -21.73 3.16
CA HIS A 186 -10.00 -21.32 2.99
C HIS A 186 -10.21 -20.71 1.59
N ARG A 187 -11.33 -21.05 0.94
CA ARG A 187 -11.61 -20.76 -0.49
C ARG A 187 -11.44 -19.31 -0.93
N ASP A 188 -11.41 -18.37 0.00
CA ASP A 188 -11.45 -16.92 -0.26
C ASP A 188 -10.09 -16.21 -0.13
N ASP A 189 -9.05 -16.90 0.34
CA ASP A 189 -7.74 -16.29 0.57
C ASP A 189 -6.90 -16.30 -0.70
N ILE A 190 -7.07 -15.27 -1.52
CA ILE A 190 -6.30 -15.05 -2.74
C ILE A 190 -5.16 -14.07 -2.42
N LEU A 191 -3.93 -14.48 -2.67
CA LEU A 191 -2.77 -13.60 -2.64
C LEU A 191 -2.64 -12.86 -3.97
N THR A 192 -2.30 -11.61 -3.89
CA THR A 192 -1.92 -10.80 -5.05
C THR A 192 -0.40 -10.74 -5.14
N TRP A 193 0.15 -11.20 -6.25
CA TRP A 193 1.55 -11.04 -6.62
C TRP A 193 1.63 -10.08 -7.81
N LEU A 194 2.32 -8.94 -7.61
CA LEU A 194 2.48 -7.91 -8.61
C LEU A 194 3.88 -8.00 -9.23
N VAL A 195 3.93 -8.08 -10.54
CA VAL A 195 5.17 -8.15 -11.32
C VAL A 195 5.29 -6.92 -12.20
N GLN A 196 6.33 -6.14 -11.96
CA GLN A 196 6.64 -4.98 -12.79
C GLN A 196 7.10 -5.41 -14.19
N ARG A 197 6.88 -4.54 -15.17
CA ARG A 197 7.18 -4.80 -16.58
C ARG A 197 8.62 -5.24 -16.84
N ALA A 198 9.57 -4.70 -16.09
CA ALA A 198 10.99 -5.07 -16.19
C ALA A 198 11.26 -6.57 -15.93
N CYS A 199 10.38 -7.25 -15.16
CA CYS A 199 10.52 -8.65 -14.80
C CYS A 199 9.69 -9.60 -15.67
N TRP A 200 8.91 -9.11 -16.66
CA TRP A 200 8.03 -9.94 -17.48
C TRP A 200 8.78 -10.96 -18.31
N GLN A 201 9.90 -10.55 -18.92
CA GLN A 201 10.69 -11.42 -19.76
C GLN A 201 11.17 -12.67 -19.01
N THR A 202 11.59 -12.52 -17.76
CA THR A 202 12.03 -13.64 -16.93
C THR A 202 10.91 -14.67 -16.73
N ILE A 203 9.67 -14.20 -16.50
CA ILE A 203 8.51 -15.09 -16.32
C ILE A 203 8.10 -15.73 -17.66
N GLU A 204 8.22 -15.01 -18.77
CA GLU A 204 7.92 -15.56 -20.12
C GLU A 204 8.93 -16.64 -20.52
N GLU A 205 10.20 -16.47 -20.17
CA GLU A 205 11.26 -17.43 -20.50
C GLU A 205 11.28 -18.66 -19.57
N LYS A 206 11.08 -18.45 -18.26
CA LYS A 206 11.18 -19.52 -17.26
C LYS A 206 9.83 -20.16 -16.91
N GLY A 207 8.71 -19.55 -17.30
CA GLY A 207 7.39 -19.91 -16.81
C GLY A 207 7.10 -19.34 -15.42
N LEU A 208 5.97 -19.74 -14.84
CA LEU A 208 5.64 -19.36 -13.46
C LEU A 208 6.66 -19.97 -12.48
N PRO A 209 7.03 -19.23 -11.41
CA PRO A 209 7.90 -19.77 -10.37
C PRO A 209 7.21 -20.88 -9.59
N ASP A 210 8.01 -21.74 -8.97
CA ASP A 210 7.53 -22.82 -8.10
C ASP A 210 7.06 -22.29 -6.74
N TYR A 211 7.71 -21.20 -6.28
CA TYR A 211 7.41 -20.58 -4.99
C TYR A 211 7.47 -19.05 -5.07
N LEU A 212 6.79 -18.40 -4.11
CA LEU A 212 6.93 -17.00 -3.78
C LEU A 212 7.58 -16.88 -2.40
N LYS A 213 8.74 -16.25 -2.33
CA LYS A 213 9.50 -16.05 -1.09
C LYS A 213 9.10 -14.73 -0.44
N LEU A 214 8.98 -14.76 0.88
CA LEU A 214 8.78 -13.59 1.73
C LEU A 214 10.09 -13.26 2.44
N HIS A 215 10.58 -12.05 2.27
CA HIS A 215 11.71 -11.54 3.03
C HIS A 215 11.25 -10.96 4.36
N GLU A 216 11.90 -11.31 5.45
CA GLU A 216 11.56 -10.83 6.79
C GLU A 216 11.48 -9.30 6.87
N ARG A 217 12.44 -8.59 6.29
CA ARG A 217 12.49 -7.12 6.28
C ARG A 217 11.26 -6.44 5.68
N ASP A 218 10.52 -7.18 4.85
CA ASP A 218 9.35 -6.69 4.13
C ASP A 218 8.03 -7.19 4.76
N MET A 219 8.12 -7.99 5.82
CA MET A 219 6.97 -8.47 6.58
C MET A 219 6.42 -7.37 7.47
N LEU A 220 5.12 -7.17 7.44
CA LEU A 220 4.41 -6.20 8.28
C LEU A 220 3.74 -6.95 9.42
N PHE A 221 4.25 -6.78 10.65
CA PHE A 221 3.67 -7.35 11.86
C PHE A 221 2.65 -6.37 12.43
N LEU A 222 1.36 -6.74 12.45
CA LEU A 222 0.25 -5.82 12.65
C LEU A 222 -0.64 -6.25 13.83
N LYS A 223 -1.17 -5.21 14.51
CA LYS A 223 -2.17 -5.35 15.58
C LYS A 223 -3.59 -5.35 15.02
#